data_684d4eb07b96a14b41e8f2dfd60d6046
#
_entry.id   684d4eb07b96a14b41e8f2dfd60d6046
#
_cell.length_a   1.000
_cell.length_b   1.000
_cell.length_c   1.000
_cell.angle_alpha   90.00
_cell.angle_beta   90.00
_cell.angle_gamma   90.00
#
_symmetry.space_group_name_H-M   'P 1'
#
loop_
_entity.id
_entity.type
_entity.pdbx_description
1 polymer ?
#
loop_
_entity_poly.entity_id
_entity_poly.type
_entity_poly.pdbx_seq_one_letter_code
_entity_poly.pdbx_strand_id
1 'polypeptide(L)'
;AEAYPDVNVEVIPGVTAALGGGAILGAPLGHDFAVISLSDLLTPMEVIEKRLRAAAEADFIICLYNPSSRKRHDYLERACRILLEYKSGETACGYVQNIGREGEAVHLLTLAELEKTPVDMFTTVFIGNKETQMLNGCLVTPRGYRDV
;
A
#
# COMPACT_ATOMS: atom_id res chain seq x y z
N ALA A 1 4.85 -28.49 14.32
CA ALA A 1 4.14 -29.36 15.27
C ALA A 1 4.61 -30.81 15.21
N GLU A 2 4.79 -31.41 14.02
CA GLU A 2 5.24 -32.84 13.94
C GLU A 2 6.67 -33.05 14.46
N ALA A 3 7.58 -32.13 14.28
CA ALA A 3 8.98 -32.22 14.75
C ALA A 3 9.17 -31.89 16.23
N TYR A 4 8.20 -31.23 16.85
CA TYR A 4 8.27 -30.74 18.23
C TYR A 4 6.90 -30.90 18.92
N PRO A 5 6.49 -32.15 19.28
CA PRO A 5 5.16 -32.41 19.82
C PRO A 5 4.90 -31.79 21.20
N ASP A 6 5.95 -31.50 21.96
CA ASP A 6 5.85 -30.92 23.31
C ASP A 6 5.84 -29.37 23.32
N VAL A 7 5.91 -28.73 22.13
CA VAL A 7 5.86 -27.27 22.01
C VAL A 7 4.42 -26.81 21.85
N ASN A 8 3.94 -26.04 22.82
CA ASN A 8 2.65 -25.35 22.70
C ASN A 8 2.82 -24.11 21.84
N VAL A 9 2.01 -23.98 20.77
CA VAL A 9 2.03 -22.82 19.85
C VAL A 9 0.73 -22.05 20.00
N GLU A 10 0.83 -20.79 20.41
CA GLU A 10 -0.28 -19.84 20.48
C GLU A 10 -0.12 -18.77 19.41
N VAL A 11 -1.21 -18.49 18.67
CA VAL A 11 -1.25 -17.44 17.66
C VAL A 11 -1.90 -16.20 18.24
N ILE A 12 -1.12 -15.12 18.36
CA ILE A 12 -1.60 -13.83 18.84
C ILE A 12 -1.83 -12.91 17.64
N PRO A 13 -3.04 -12.35 17.45
CA PRO A 13 -3.32 -11.44 16.35
C PRO A 13 -2.56 -10.12 16.50
N GLY A 14 -2.15 -9.53 15.38
CA GLY A 14 -1.47 -8.25 15.33
C GLY A 14 -2.09 -7.29 14.32
N VAL A 15 -1.75 -6.00 14.43
CA VAL A 15 -2.15 -4.97 13.46
C VAL A 15 -1.18 -4.98 12.30
N THR A 16 -1.70 -5.22 11.08
CA THR A 16 -0.90 -5.13 9.86
C THR A 16 -0.53 -3.69 9.53
N ALA A 17 0.60 -3.48 8.85
CA ALA A 17 1.05 -2.16 8.40
C ALA A 17 0.03 -1.44 7.50
N ALA A 18 -0.81 -2.17 6.76
CA ALA A 18 -1.90 -1.58 5.99
C ALA A 18 -2.91 -0.85 6.90
N LEU A 19 -3.35 -1.47 7.99
CA LEU A 19 -4.29 -0.84 8.91
C LEU A 19 -3.61 0.21 9.79
N GLY A 20 -2.39 -0.06 10.26
CA GLY A 20 -1.61 0.91 11.05
C GLY A 20 -1.30 2.17 10.27
N GLY A 21 -0.75 2.06 9.07
CA GLY A 21 -0.46 3.20 8.20
C GLY A 21 -1.73 3.89 7.69
N GLY A 22 -2.80 3.12 7.43
CA GLY A 22 -4.10 3.67 7.07
C GLY A 22 -4.67 4.58 8.17
N ALA A 23 -4.56 4.19 9.43
CA ALA A 23 -5.00 5.01 10.58
C ALA A 23 -4.19 6.31 10.70
N ILE A 24 -2.89 6.28 10.39
CA ILE A 24 -2.02 7.46 10.40
C ILE A 24 -2.37 8.41 9.24
N LEU A 25 -2.66 7.87 8.05
CA LEU A 25 -3.05 8.65 6.87
C LEU A 25 -4.47 9.22 6.95
N GLY A 26 -5.34 8.67 7.80
CA GLY A 26 -6.75 9.04 7.94
C GLY A 26 -7.68 7.86 7.71
N ALA A 27 -8.39 7.81 6.60
CA ALA A 27 -9.31 6.71 6.26
C ALA A 27 -9.17 6.28 4.79
N PRO A 28 -7.96 5.90 4.31
CA PRO A 28 -7.77 5.53 2.91
C PRO A 28 -8.44 4.21 2.54
N LEU A 29 -8.62 3.30 3.50
CA LEU A 29 -9.13 1.93 3.30
C LEU A 29 -10.64 1.83 3.56
N GLY A 30 -11.39 2.87 3.27
CA GLY A 30 -12.85 2.93 3.49
C GLY A 30 -13.67 2.03 2.57
N HIS A 31 -13.09 1.48 1.51
CA HIS A 31 -13.71 0.61 0.52
C HIS A 31 -12.85 -0.65 0.30
N ASP A 32 -13.16 -1.43 -0.75
CA ASP A 32 -12.38 -2.62 -1.10
C ASP A 32 -10.92 -2.28 -1.39
N PHE A 33 -10.01 -3.04 -0.82
CA PHE A 33 -8.58 -2.80 -0.99
C PHE A 33 -7.79 -4.09 -1.13
N ALA A 34 -6.65 -3.99 -1.82
CA ALA A 34 -5.69 -5.08 -2.00
C ALA A 34 -4.37 -4.73 -1.33
N VAL A 35 -3.76 -5.70 -0.64
CA VAL A 35 -2.39 -5.61 -0.13
C VAL A 35 -1.49 -6.41 -1.03
N ILE A 36 -0.50 -5.76 -1.65
CA ILE A 36 0.42 -6.38 -2.61
C ILE A 36 1.86 -6.13 -2.15
N SER A 37 2.62 -7.21 -1.96
CA SER A 37 4.07 -7.09 -1.72
C SER A 37 4.81 -7.01 -3.04
N LEU A 38 5.71 -6.02 -3.16
CA LEU A 38 6.59 -5.87 -4.33
C LEU A 38 7.86 -6.73 -4.25
N SER A 39 8.02 -7.52 -3.17
CA SER A 39 9.17 -8.41 -3.02
C SER A 39 9.05 -9.62 -3.96
N ASP A 40 10.05 -9.77 -4.84
CA ASP A 40 10.17 -10.89 -5.78
C ASP A 40 11.02 -12.07 -5.22
N LEU A 41 11.33 -12.08 -3.94
CA LEU A 41 12.14 -13.14 -3.32
C LEU A 41 11.47 -14.51 -3.38
N LEU A 42 10.15 -14.55 -3.19
CA LEU A 42 9.35 -15.79 -3.16
C LEU A 42 8.25 -15.80 -4.22
N THR A 43 8.00 -14.68 -4.89
CA THR A 43 6.95 -14.54 -5.89
C THR A 43 7.55 -13.94 -7.17
N PRO A 44 7.47 -14.61 -8.32
CA PRO A 44 7.98 -14.06 -9.58
C PRO A 44 7.39 -12.68 -9.88
N MET A 45 8.21 -11.78 -10.45
CA MET A 45 7.80 -10.40 -10.74
C MET A 45 6.57 -10.34 -11.67
N GLU A 46 6.47 -11.24 -12.66
CA GLU A 46 5.34 -11.32 -13.58
C GLU A 46 4.00 -11.57 -12.83
N VAL A 47 4.05 -12.32 -11.73
CA VAL A 47 2.88 -12.58 -10.89
C VAL A 47 2.51 -11.33 -10.10
N ILE A 48 3.49 -10.59 -9.59
CA ILE A 48 3.28 -9.32 -8.89
C ILE A 48 2.65 -8.31 -9.84
N GLU A 49 3.20 -8.14 -11.04
CA GLU A 49 2.66 -7.24 -12.05
C GLU A 49 1.23 -7.59 -12.47
N LYS A 50 0.94 -8.89 -12.64
CA LYS A 50 -0.43 -9.34 -12.93
C LYS A 50 -1.41 -8.94 -11.83
N ARG A 51 -1.00 -9.02 -10.55
CA ARG A 51 -1.81 -8.59 -9.40
C ARG A 51 -2.03 -7.09 -9.40
N LEU A 52 -0.98 -6.30 -9.70
CA LEU A 52 -1.06 -4.84 -9.82
C LEU A 52 -2.07 -4.42 -10.91
N ARG A 53 -1.97 -5.01 -12.12
CA ARG A 53 -2.89 -4.74 -13.22
C ARG A 53 -4.33 -5.07 -12.85
N ALA A 54 -4.58 -6.26 -12.31
CA ALA A 54 -5.92 -6.70 -11.92
C ALA A 54 -6.55 -5.79 -10.86
N ALA A 55 -5.77 -5.41 -9.84
CA ALA A 55 -6.25 -4.50 -8.79
C ALA A 55 -6.51 -3.08 -9.32
N ALA A 56 -5.67 -2.59 -10.24
CA ALA A 56 -5.83 -1.28 -10.85
C ALA A 56 -7.03 -1.22 -11.80
N GLU A 57 -7.22 -2.24 -12.65
CA GLU A 57 -8.34 -2.37 -13.57
C GLU A 57 -9.68 -2.43 -12.82
N ALA A 58 -9.74 -3.15 -11.70
CA ALA A 58 -10.92 -3.24 -10.83
C ALA A 58 -11.10 -2.02 -9.91
N ASP A 59 -10.25 -1.00 -10.04
CA ASP A 59 -10.26 0.22 -9.24
C ASP A 59 -10.17 0.01 -7.72
N PHE A 60 -9.48 -1.05 -7.28
CA PHE A 60 -9.18 -1.24 -5.87
C PHE A 60 -8.29 -0.12 -5.31
N ILE A 61 -8.45 0.16 -4.03
CA ILE A 61 -7.42 0.84 -3.24
C ILE A 61 -6.27 -0.15 -3.09
N ILE A 62 -5.03 0.29 -3.29
CA ILE A 62 -3.87 -0.61 -3.29
C ILE A 62 -2.89 -0.20 -2.20
N CYS A 63 -2.57 -1.13 -1.30
CA CYS A 63 -1.53 -0.96 -0.30
C CYS A 63 -0.31 -1.77 -0.72
N LEU A 64 0.84 -1.11 -0.92
CA LEU A 64 2.09 -1.74 -1.34
C LEU A 64 3.04 -1.93 -0.15
N TYR A 65 3.50 -3.18 0.01
CA TYR A 65 4.54 -3.57 0.94
C TYR A 65 5.86 -3.78 0.21
N ASN A 66 6.96 -3.57 0.91
CA ASN A 66 8.33 -3.73 0.39
C ASN A 66 8.58 -2.94 -0.90
N PRO A 67 8.27 -1.62 -0.93
CA PRO A 67 8.35 -0.82 -2.14
C PRO A 67 9.79 -0.59 -2.61
N SER A 68 10.78 -0.86 -1.76
CA SER A 68 12.21 -0.74 -2.07
C SER A 68 13.05 -1.71 -1.25
N SER A 69 14.26 -1.99 -1.70
CA SER A 69 15.29 -2.71 -0.93
C SER A 69 16.67 -2.21 -1.30
N ARG A 70 17.71 -2.59 -0.53
CA ARG A 70 19.12 -2.19 -0.79
C ARG A 70 19.63 -2.54 -2.20
N LYS A 71 19.06 -3.57 -2.83
CA LYS A 71 19.48 -4.06 -4.15
C LYS A 71 18.51 -3.68 -5.28
N ARG A 72 17.34 -3.14 -4.94
CA ARG A 72 16.21 -2.98 -5.87
C ARG A 72 15.47 -1.70 -5.52
N HIS A 73 15.87 -0.61 -6.16
CA HIS A 73 15.38 0.74 -5.88
C HIS A 73 14.21 1.14 -6.81
N ASP A 74 13.97 0.37 -7.88
CA ASP A 74 13.04 0.68 -8.96
C ASP A 74 11.65 0.03 -8.83
N TYR A 75 11.42 -0.74 -7.77
CA TYR A 75 10.18 -1.50 -7.60
C TYR A 75 8.95 -0.61 -7.51
N LEU A 76 9.01 0.47 -6.74
CA LEU A 76 7.90 1.41 -6.63
C LEU A 76 7.65 2.11 -7.97
N GLU A 77 8.70 2.62 -8.62
CA GLU A 77 8.61 3.26 -9.94
C GLU A 77 7.95 2.32 -10.96
N ARG A 78 8.40 1.07 -11.04
CA ARG A 78 7.84 0.05 -11.93
C ARG A 78 6.36 -0.23 -11.61
N ALA A 79 6.02 -0.35 -10.33
CA ALA A 79 4.64 -0.53 -9.90
C ALA A 79 3.77 0.68 -10.31
N CYS A 80 4.23 1.90 -10.05
CA CYS A 80 3.51 3.12 -10.41
C CYS A 80 3.30 3.23 -11.93
N ARG A 81 4.27 2.89 -12.77
CA ARG A 81 4.11 2.86 -14.23
C ARG A 81 2.99 1.92 -14.68
N ILE A 82 2.91 0.72 -14.07
CA ILE A 82 1.83 -0.21 -14.35
C ILE A 82 0.48 0.37 -13.92
N LEU A 83 0.42 0.99 -12.74
CA LEU A 83 -0.83 1.57 -12.23
C LEU A 83 -1.29 2.77 -13.08
N LEU A 84 -0.38 3.56 -13.63
CA LEU A 84 -0.68 4.69 -14.53
C LEU A 84 -1.28 4.25 -15.88
N GLU A 85 -1.19 2.97 -16.26
CA GLU A 85 -1.92 2.43 -17.42
C GLU A 85 -3.46 2.41 -17.19
N TYR A 86 -3.91 2.41 -15.93
CA TYR A 86 -5.31 2.23 -15.51
C TYR A 86 -5.86 3.40 -14.70
N LYS A 87 -5.01 4.08 -13.93
CA LYS A 87 -5.37 5.16 -13.02
C LYS A 87 -4.80 6.49 -13.49
N SER A 88 -5.49 7.58 -13.15
CA SER A 88 -5.01 8.93 -13.43
C SER A 88 -3.72 9.24 -12.67
N GLY A 89 -2.82 10.02 -13.27
CA GLY A 89 -1.67 10.57 -12.58
C GLY A 89 -2.03 11.43 -11.36
N GLU A 90 -3.23 12.03 -11.34
CA GLU A 90 -3.79 12.80 -10.23
C GLU A 90 -4.41 11.94 -9.11
N THR A 91 -4.41 10.62 -9.24
CA THR A 91 -4.93 9.72 -8.19
C THR A 91 -4.26 10.03 -6.86
N ALA A 92 -5.08 10.29 -5.84
CA ALA A 92 -4.60 10.59 -4.49
C ALA A 92 -3.87 9.39 -3.88
N CYS A 93 -2.66 9.60 -3.42
CA CYS A 93 -1.79 8.60 -2.82
C CYS A 93 -1.21 9.12 -1.50
N GLY A 94 -0.66 8.22 -0.73
CA GLY A 94 0.12 8.55 0.45
C GLY A 94 1.09 7.44 0.81
N TYR A 95 2.08 7.75 1.60
CA TYR A 95 2.91 6.74 2.21
C TYR A 95 3.28 7.10 3.64
N VAL A 96 3.54 6.08 4.44
CA VAL A 96 3.99 6.20 5.82
C VAL A 96 5.30 5.46 5.98
N GLN A 97 6.28 6.14 6.55
CA GLN A 97 7.57 5.57 6.92
C GLN A 97 7.60 5.27 8.41
N ASN A 98 8.28 4.20 8.81
CA ASN A 98 8.53 3.84 10.20
C ASN A 98 7.26 3.76 11.08
N ILE A 99 6.17 3.17 10.57
CA ILE A 99 4.88 3.05 11.28
C ILE A 99 5.09 2.55 12.72
N GLY A 100 4.66 3.34 13.72
CA GLY A 100 4.78 3.01 15.14
C GLY A 100 6.21 3.00 15.68
N ARG A 101 7.16 3.65 15.01
CA ARG A 101 8.58 3.73 15.40
C ARG A 101 9.06 5.16 15.43
N GLU A 102 10.24 5.37 16.02
CA GLU A 102 10.94 6.66 15.94
C GLU A 102 11.20 7.03 14.48
N GLY A 103 10.95 8.30 14.13
CA GLY A 103 11.05 8.78 12.76
C GLY A 103 9.83 8.46 11.90
N GLU A 104 8.65 8.19 12.51
CA GLU A 104 7.40 8.07 11.77
C GLU A 104 7.13 9.35 10.97
N ALA A 105 6.90 9.19 9.67
CA ALA A 105 6.62 10.30 8.76
C ALA A 105 5.52 9.96 7.77
N VAL A 106 4.67 10.95 7.48
CA VAL A 106 3.50 10.85 6.58
C VAL A 106 3.70 11.77 5.39
N HIS A 107 3.38 11.27 4.21
CA HIS A 107 3.44 12.03 2.97
C HIS A 107 2.19 11.77 2.13
N LEU A 108 1.57 12.85 1.66
CA LEU A 108 0.46 12.83 0.71
C LEU A 108 0.96 13.38 -0.63
N LEU A 109 0.60 12.72 -1.71
CA LEU A 109 1.07 13.07 -3.06
C LEU A 109 0.17 12.39 -4.10
N THR A 110 0.33 12.77 -5.36
CA THR A 110 -0.34 12.13 -6.49
C THR A 110 0.41 10.87 -6.96
N LEU A 111 -0.24 10.03 -7.76
CA LEU A 111 0.39 8.85 -8.34
C LEU A 111 1.57 9.21 -9.26
N ALA A 112 1.47 10.32 -10.00
CA ALA A 112 2.55 10.81 -10.87
C ALA A 112 3.77 11.31 -10.08
N GLU A 113 3.56 11.88 -8.89
CA GLU A 113 4.63 12.27 -7.98
C GLU A 113 5.24 11.04 -7.28
N LEU A 114 4.40 10.09 -6.89
CA LEU A 114 4.82 8.85 -6.24
C LEU A 114 5.76 8.02 -7.11
N GLU A 115 5.53 7.96 -8.44
CA GLU A 115 6.42 7.29 -9.40
C GLU A 115 7.86 7.77 -9.27
N LYS A 116 8.07 9.05 -8.97
CA LYS A 116 9.39 9.71 -8.91
C LYS A 116 9.96 9.81 -7.50
N THR A 117 9.22 9.30 -6.51
CA THR A 117 9.58 9.46 -5.10
C THR A 117 10.44 8.30 -4.62
N PRO A 118 11.67 8.56 -4.16
CA PRO A 118 12.49 7.52 -3.54
C PRO A 118 11.92 7.15 -2.18
N VAL A 119 11.81 5.85 -1.92
CA VAL A 119 11.36 5.31 -0.63
C VAL A 119 12.29 4.21 -0.16
N ASP A 120 12.22 3.87 1.11
CA ASP A 120 12.97 2.79 1.73
C ASP A 120 12.12 1.55 2.01
N MET A 121 12.74 0.53 2.60
CA MET A 121 12.08 -0.73 2.94
C MET A 121 11.11 -0.62 4.14
N PHE A 122 11.16 0.46 4.92
CA PHE A 122 10.30 0.73 6.07
C PHE A 122 9.07 1.55 5.69
N THR A 123 8.84 1.70 4.40
CA THR A 123 7.72 2.47 3.83
C THR A 123 6.56 1.55 3.47
N THR A 124 5.35 1.97 3.82
CA THR A 124 4.09 1.39 3.34
C THR A 124 3.39 2.44 2.48
N VAL A 125 3.03 2.06 1.26
CA VAL A 125 2.45 2.97 0.25
C VAL A 125 0.97 2.68 0.06
N PHE A 126 0.17 3.72 -0.12
CA PHE A 126 -1.28 3.66 -0.34
C PHE A 126 -1.62 4.41 -1.63
N ILE A 127 -2.25 3.71 -2.55
CA ILE A 127 -2.75 4.28 -3.80
C ILE A 127 -4.28 4.22 -3.76
N GLY A 128 -4.91 5.37 -3.88
CA GLY A 128 -6.36 5.48 -3.87
C GLY A 128 -7.05 4.89 -5.08
N ASN A 129 -8.37 4.88 -5.02
CA ASN A 129 -9.25 4.67 -6.16
C ASN A 129 -9.81 6.02 -6.66
N LYS A 130 -10.72 6.00 -7.62
CA LYS A 130 -11.34 7.23 -8.18
C LYS A 130 -12.10 8.09 -7.16
N GLU A 131 -12.53 7.49 -6.03
CA GLU A 131 -13.26 8.21 -4.97
C GLU A 131 -12.33 8.75 -3.88
N THR A 132 -11.04 8.33 -3.87
CA THR A 132 -10.09 8.74 -2.84
C THR A 132 -9.71 10.22 -2.99
N GLN A 133 -9.70 10.94 -1.88
CA GLN A 133 -9.42 12.38 -1.83
C GLN A 133 -8.41 12.71 -0.74
N MET A 134 -7.68 13.80 -0.96
CA MET A 134 -6.87 14.45 0.08
C MET A 134 -7.72 15.52 0.76
N LEU A 135 -8.11 15.31 2.01
CA LEU A 135 -8.97 16.21 2.77
C LEU A 135 -8.30 16.60 4.08
N ASN A 136 -8.08 17.89 4.28
CA ASN A 136 -7.50 18.43 5.52
C ASN A 136 -6.20 17.74 5.98
N GLY A 137 -5.32 17.39 5.03
CA GLY A 137 -4.08 16.70 5.34
C GLY A 137 -4.23 15.19 5.59
N CYS A 138 -5.38 14.62 5.29
CA CYS A 138 -5.66 13.19 5.38
C CYS A 138 -5.97 12.59 4.00
N LEU A 139 -5.68 11.30 3.84
CA LEU A 139 -6.12 10.50 2.70
C LEU A 139 -7.42 9.77 3.07
N VAL A 140 -8.49 10.04 2.34
CA VAL A 140 -9.84 9.53 2.67
C VAL A 140 -10.49 8.92 1.44
N THR A 141 -11.04 7.71 1.60
CA THR A 141 -11.90 7.08 0.60
C THR A 141 -13.31 6.93 1.18
N PRO A 142 -14.28 7.73 0.71
CA PRO A 142 -15.67 7.63 1.16
C PRO A 142 -16.30 6.28 0.78
N ARG A 143 -17.18 5.74 1.62
CA ARG A 143 -17.95 4.52 1.30
C ARG A 143 -19.14 4.76 0.39
N GLY A 144 -19.38 6.01 0.00
CA GLY A 144 -20.48 6.35 -0.92
C GLY A 144 -21.87 6.32 -0.30
N TYR A 145 -21.98 6.33 1.03
CA TYR A 145 -23.27 6.56 1.68
C TYR A 145 -23.74 7.97 1.31
N ARG A 146 -24.76 8.03 0.46
CA ARG A 146 -25.49 9.25 0.14
C ARG A 146 -26.73 9.26 1.04
N ASP A 147 -26.85 10.31 1.84
CA ASP A 147 -28.06 10.61 2.63
C ASP A 147 -28.47 9.52 3.64
N VAL A 148 -27.76 9.46 4.77
CA VAL A 148 -28.28 8.85 5.98
C VAL A 148 -28.55 9.95 6.99
#